data_b33805cc3b16803d06fb5103574eeb84
#
_entry.id   b33805cc3b16803d06fb5103574eeb84
#
_cell.length_a   1.000
_cell.length_b   1.000
_cell.length_c   1.000
_cell.angle_alpha   90.00
_cell.angle_beta   90.00
_cell.angle_gamma   90.00
#
_symmetry.space_group_name_H-M   'P 1'
#
loop_
_entity.id
_entity.type
_entity.pdbx_description
1 polymer ?
#
loop_
_entity_poly.entity_id
_entity_poly.type
_entity_poly.pdbx_seq_one_letter_code
_entity_poly.pdbx_strand_id
1 'polypeptide(L)'
;PCKATGSEGGSSFQTCGTCNGSGYVSVNRINGFVQVNSVASCNICGGTGKLVLEACLYCLGNGLLNDDDIIEINIPAGSSDGMQFVVANKGNDGKGNGLPGDLYVKIKEIPSDRFIRKGTDLVEAREISFIDAVLGKNIDVQMPDGEKLKAVISPGTIPGTILKFSQRGIPNLGYGGRGDFLIEINIRIPSYLSEDEKRFMEELREYDIFK
;
A
#
# COMPACT_ATOMS: atom_id res chain seq x y z
N PRO A 1 16.14 30.08 10.62
CA PRO A 1 16.91 31.33 10.43
C PRO A 1 16.08 32.42 9.77
N CYS A 2 15.37 32.19 8.64
CA CYS A 2 14.57 33.23 7.93
C CYS A 2 13.07 33.24 8.28
N LYS A 3 12.57 32.38 9.17
CA LYS A 3 11.15 32.26 9.53
C LYS A 3 10.22 32.11 8.31
N ALA A 4 10.59 31.26 7.36
CA ALA A 4 9.90 30.99 6.11
C ALA A 4 9.79 32.17 5.11
N THR A 5 10.47 33.30 5.39
CA THR A 5 10.41 34.49 4.54
C THR A 5 11.36 34.44 3.34
N GLY A 6 12.36 33.60 3.37
CA GLY A 6 13.43 33.53 2.36
C GLY A 6 14.50 34.62 2.48
N SER A 7 14.34 35.59 3.37
CA SER A 7 15.25 36.72 3.58
C SER A 7 16.21 36.46 4.74
N GLU A 8 17.45 36.91 4.65
CA GLU A 8 18.40 36.86 5.75
C GLU A 8 17.84 37.62 6.96
N GLY A 9 17.91 36.99 8.14
CA GLY A 9 17.30 37.54 9.36
C GLY A 9 15.77 37.74 9.34
N GLY A 10 15.07 37.38 8.25
CA GLY A 10 13.61 37.45 8.13
C GLY A 10 13.02 38.83 7.85
N SER A 11 13.83 39.86 7.55
CA SER A 11 13.37 41.28 7.47
C SER A 11 13.92 42.10 6.30
N SER A 12 14.85 41.55 5.50
CA SER A 12 15.45 42.30 4.38
C SER A 12 14.59 42.25 3.12
N PHE A 13 13.54 43.08 3.05
CA PHE A 13 12.64 43.18 1.91
C PHE A 13 12.56 44.58 1.32
N GLN A 14 12.37 44.63 0.00
CA GLN A 14 12.01 45.86 -0.71
C GLN A 14 10.62 45.65 -1.34
N THR A 15 9.80 46.70 -1.34
CA THR A 15 8.51 46.69 -2.05
C THR A 15 8.74 46.49 -3.54
N CYS A 16 8.04 45.55 -4.16
CA CYS A 16 8.16 45.32 -5.59
C CYS A 16 7.64 46.53 -6.38
N GLY A 17 8.52 47.20 -7.11
CA GLY A 17 8.16 48.38 -7.89
C GLY A 17 7.20 48.11 -9.06
N THR A 18 7.17 46.89 -9.57
CA THR A 18 6.30 46.51 -10.69
C THR A 18 4.83 46.41 -10.30
N CYS A 19 4.54 45.95 -9.12
CA CYS A 19 3.17 45.82 -8.61
C CYS A 19 2.85 46.73 -7.44
N ASN A 20 3.80 47.61 -7.07
CA ASN A 20 3.70 48.52 -5.92
C ASN A 20 3.25 47.82 -4.63
N GLY A 21 3.75 46.63 -4.42
CA GLY A 21 3.45 45.82 -3.22
C GLY A 21 2.14 45.01 -3.28
N SER A 22 1.33 45.16 -4.33
CA SER A 22 0.04 44.44 -4.44
C SER A 22 0.19 42.93 -4.71
N GLY A 23 1.31 42.49 -5.26
CA GLY A 23 1.54 41.13 -5.71
C GLY A 23 0.91 40.80 -7.07
N TYR A 24 0.07 41.67 -7.61
CA TYR A 24 -0.70 41.42 -8.84
C TYR A 24 -0.49 42.54 -9.85
N VAL A 25 -0.59 42.20 -11.12
CA VAL A 25 -0.51 43.16 -12.24
C VAL A 25 -1.73 42.96 -13.15
N SER A 26 -2.27 44.05 -13.68
CA SER A 26 -3.34 44.02 -14.66
C SER A 26 -2.76 43.66 -16.03
N VAL A 27 -3.27 42.63 -16.66
CA VAL A 27 -2.89 42.19 -17.99
C VAL A 27 -4.06 42.39 -18.94
N ASN A 28 -3.87 43.25 -19.92
CA ASN A 28 -4.84 43.48 -20.98
C ASN A 28 -4.56 42.51 -22.12
N ARG A 29 -5.47 41.60 -22.36
CA ARG A 29 -5.43 40.72 -23.54
C ARG A 29 -6.46 41.17 -24.54
N ILE A 30 -6.02 41.44 -25.77
CA ILE A 30 -6.89 41.73 -26.88
C ILE A 30 -7.06 40.44 -27.68
N ASN A 31 -8.28 39.93 -27.73
CA ASN A 31 -8.62 38.73 -28.50
C ASN A 31 -9.67 39.15 -29.55
N GLY A 32 -9.21 39.51 -30.76
CA GLY A 32 -10.05 40.06 -31.81
C GLY A 32 -10.59 41.46 -31.44
N PHE A 33 -11.89 41.62 -31.35
CA PHE A 33 -12.59 42.85 -31.00
C PHE A 33 -12.92 42.99 -29.51
N VAL A 34 -12.53 42.03 -28.68
CA VAL A 34 -12.85 42.02 -27.26
C VAL A 34 -11.56 42.27 -26.45
N GLN A 35 -11.58 43.33 -25.64
CA GLN A 35 -10.54 43.63 -24.70
C GLN A 35 -10.92 43.02 -23.33
N VAL A 36 -10.12 42.06 -22.85
CA VAL A 36 -10.31 41.42 -21.54
C VAL A 36 -9.22 41.91 -20.58
N ASN A 37 -9.65 42.55 -19.51
CA ASN A 37 -8.77 42.92 -18.42
C ASN A 37 -8.75 41.75 -17.43
N SER A 38 -7.60 41.17 -17.24
CA SER A 38 -7.39 40.10 -16.24
C SER A 38 -6.30 40.53 -15.26
N VAL A 39 -6.40 40.00 -14.04
CA VAL A 39 -5.40 40.19 -13.01
C VAL A 39 -4.52 38.93 -12.96
N ALA A 40 -3.22 39.10 -13.07
CA ALA A 40 -2.24 38.00 -12.99
C ALA A 40 -1.27 38.24 -11.85
N SER A 41 -0.72 37.18 -11.31
CA SER A 41 0.37 37.29 -10.32
C SER A 41 1.56 38.02 -10.93
N CYS A 42 2.14 38.94 -10.20
CA CYS A 42 3.34 39.70 -10.64
C CYS A 42 4.51 38.72 -10.83
N ASN A 43 5.02 38.64 -12.04
CA ASN A 43 6.12 37.74 -12.41
C ASN A 43 7.47 38.13 -11.76
N ILE A 44 7.65 39.37 -11.35
CA ILE A 44 8.89 39.82 -10.71
C ILE A 44 8.98 39.35 -9.25
N CYS A 45 7.90 39.48 -8.48
CA CYS A 45 7.88 39.08 -7.08
C CYS A 45 7.15 37.71 -6.85
N GLY A 46 6.70 37.08 -7.89
CA GLY A 46 5.97 35.78 -7.80
C GLY A 46 4.66 35.86 -7.00
N GLY A 47 4.02 37.05 -6.95
CA GLY A 47 2.78 37.27 -6.19
C GLY A 47 2.97 37.76 -4.76
N THR A 48 4.19 37.85 -4.24
CA THR A 48 4.47 38.20 -2.84
C THR A 48 4.37 39.70 -2.56
N GLY A 49 4.43 40.56 -3.57
CA GLY A 49 4.49 42.01 -3.44
C GLY A 49 5.82 42.55 -2.94
N LYS A 50 6.74 41.69 -2.53
CA LYS A 50 8.05 42.05 -1.95
C LYS A 50 9.18 41.34 -2.68
N LEU A 51 10.34 41.99 -2.72
CA LEU A 51 11.58 41.41 -3.23
C LEU A 51 12.54 41.19 -2.07
N VAL A 52 13.17 40.04 -2.03
CA VAL A 52 14.19 39.69 -1.04
C VAL A 52 15.48 40.42 -1.47
N LEU A 53 16.04 41.26 -0.62
CA LEU A 53 17.31 41.96 -0.88
C LEU A 53 18.51 41.06 -0.59
N GLU A 54 18.47 40.35 0.53
CA GLU A 54 19.50 39.42 0.95
C GLU A 54 18.87 38.05 1.12
N ALA A 55 19.22 37.14 0.25
CA ALA A 55 18.68 35.77 0.31
C ALA A 55 19.24 35.03 1.52
N CYS A 56 18.37 34.33 2.22
CA CYS A 56 18.76 33.44 3.31
C CYS A 56 19.69 32.33 2.78
N LEU A 57 20.86 32.18 3.38
CA LEU A 57 21.88 31.22 2.97
C LEU A 57 21.41 29.74 3.09
N TYR A 58 20.43 29.44 3.94
CA TYR A 58 19.92 28.10 4.15
C TYR A 58 18.91 27.69 3.09
N CYS A 59 17.96 28.54 2.74
CA CYS A 59 16.91 28.23 1.76
C CYS A 59 17.09 28.91 0.41
N LEU A 60 18.18 29.70 0.23
CA LEU A 60 18.53 30.42 -0.99
C LEU A 60 17.38 31.30 -1.51
N GLY A 61 16.66 31.94 -0.60
CA GLY A 61 15.55 32.84 -0.91
C GLY A 61 14.18 32.12 -1.05
N ASN A 62 14.13 30.79 -0.99
CA ASN A 62 12.89 30.04 -1.24
C ASN A 62 11.93 30.00 -0.03
N GLY A 63 12.46 30.22 1.17
CA GLY A 63 11.69 30.17 2.43
C GLY A 63 11.40 28.76 2.93
N LEU A 64 11.67 27.73 2.13
CA LEU A 64 11.47 26.32 2.46
C LEU A 64 12.81 25.58 2.43
N LEU A 65 12.94 24.59 3.28
CA LEU A 65 14.06 23.65 3.32
C LEU A 65 13.53 22.24 3.06
N ASN A 66 14.37 21.41 2.45
CA ASN A 66 14.09 19.96 2.41
C ASN A 66 14.58 19.39 3.73
N ASP A 67 13.68 18.74 4.43
CA ASP A 67 13.95 18.04 5.69
C ASP A 67 13.17 16.73 5.71
N ASP A 68 13.67 15.75 6.45
CA ASP A 68 13.04 14.44 6.58
C ASP A 68 12.22 14.43 7.87
N ASP A 69 10.91 14.16 7.77
CA ASP A 69 10.01 13.99 8.92
C ASP A 69 9.55 12.53 9.00
N ILE A 70 9.49 12.00 10.22
CA ILE A 70 8.99 10.65 10.48
C ILE A 70 7.52 10.74 10.86
N ILE A 71 6.68 10.18 9.99
CA ILE A 71 5.22 10.19 10.19
C ILE A 71 4.77 8.77 10.51
N GLU A 72 4.19 8.60 11.69
CA GLU A 72 3.59 7.34 12.10
C GLU A 72 2.18 7.20 11.51
N ILE A 73 1.93 6.11 10.80
CA ILE A 73 0.66 5.84 10.13
C ILE A 73 0.13 4.50 10.60
N ASN A 74 -1.07 4.50 11.14
CA ASN A 74 -1.75 3.28 11.55
C ASN A 74 -2.54 2.70 10.35
N ILE A 75 -2.09 1.56 9.84
CA ILE A 75 -2.74 0.85 8.72
C ILE A 75 -3.76 -0.13 9.30
N PRO A 76 -5.07 0.03 9.03
CA PRO A 76 -6.08 -0.89 9.52
C PRO A 76 -5.89 -2.29 8.97
N ALA A 77 -6.10 -3.31 9.80
CA ALA A 77 -6.10 -4.70 9.35
C ALA A 77 -7.23 -4.93 8.32
N GLY A 78 -6.91 -5.61 7.22
CA GLY A 78 -7.83 -5.78 6.09
C GLY A 78 -7.64 -4.79 4.95
N SER A 79 -6.74 -3.80 5.10
CA SER A 79 -6.39 -2.90 4.00
C SER A 79 -5.99 -3.69 2.76
N SER A 80 -6.37 -3.20 1.58
CA SER A 80 -6.13 -3.86 0.29
C SER A 80 -5.25 -3.02 -0.63
N ASP A 81 -4.75 -3.66 -1.68
CA ASP A 81 -3.95 -2.98 -2.70
C ASP A 81 -4.70 -1.78 -3.29
N GLY A 82 -3.98 -0.69 -3.50
CA GLY A 82 -4.52 0.55 -4.05
C GLY A 82 -5.29 1.44 -3.09
N MET A 83 -5.58 1.01 -1.85
CA MET A 83 -6.22 1.88 -0.86
C MET A 83 -5.34 3.09 -0.55
N GLN A 84 -6.01 4.23 -0.35
CA GLN A 84 -5.35 5.49 -0.03
C GLN A 84 -5.82 6.01 1.32
N PHE A 85 -4.87 6.45 2.12
CA PHE A 85 -5.09 7.15 3.38
C PHE A 85 -4.62 8.58 3.24
N VAL A 86 -5.40 9.51 3.78
CA VAL A 86 -5.05 10.94 3.80
C VAL A 86 -4.68 11.31 5.23
N VAL A 87 -3.47 11.82 5.39
CA VAL A 87 -3.02 12.39 6.68
C VAL A 87 -3.02 13.89 6.52
N ALA A 88 -3.99 14.54 7.17
CA ALA A 88 -4.20 15.97 7.04
C ALA A 88 -3.00 16.77 7.58
N ASN A 89 -2.62 17.82 6.86
CA ASN A 89 -1.54 18.75 7.22
C ASN A 89 -0.16 18.08 7.42
N LYS A 90 0.08 16.95 6.79
CA LYS A 90 1.36 16.23 6.84
C LYS A 90 2.07 16.17 5.48
N GLY A 91 1.57 16.88 4.49
CA GLY A 91 2.25 17.08 3.21
C GLY A 91 3.28 18.21 3.30
N ASN A 92 3.74 18.66 2.15
CA ASN A 92 4.73 19.75 2.08
C ASN A 92 4.17 21.06 2.65
N ASP A 93 5.01 21.81 3.33
CA ASP A 93 4.67 23.13 3.84
C ASP A 93 4.34 24.10 2.70
N GLY A 94 3.38 24.98 2.95
CA GLY A 94 3.05 26.07 2.04
C GLY A 94 4.12 27.19 2.11
N LYS A 95 4.33 27.90 1.01
CA LYS A 95 5.24 29.03 0.99
C LYS A 95 4.76 30.15 1.92
N GLY A 96 5.70 30.76 2.64
CA GLY A 96 5.42 31.81 3.60
C GLY A 96 4.59 31.31 4.78
N ASN A 97 3.41 31.87 4.99
CA ASN A 97 2.48 31.43 6.04
C ASN A 97 1.36 30.51 5.50
N GLY A 98 1.59 29.84 4.37
CA GLY A 98 0.65 28.87 3.80
C GLY A 98 0.49 27.67 4.71
N LEU A 99 -0.72 27.12 4.75
CA LEU A 99 -0.96 25.85 5.46
C LEU A 99 -0.25 24.71 4.76
N PRO A 100 0.23 23.70 5.51
CA PRO A 100 0.74 22.46 4.94
C PRO A 100 -0.33 21.75 4.10
N GLY A 101 0.09 21.07 3.06
CA GLY A 101 -0.78 20.19 2.30
C GLY A 101 -1.08 18.89 3.04
N ASP A 102 -1.87 18.04 2.43
CA ASP A 102 -2.15 16.69 2.95
C ASP A 102 -1.16 15.67 2.39
N LEU A 103 -0.86 14.65 3.18
CA LEU A 103 -0.06 13.52 2.74
C LEU A 103 -0.99 12.39 2.29
N TYR A 104 -0.84 11.94 1.06
CA TYR A 104 -1.56 10.81 0.49
C TYR A 104 -0.67 9.57 0.54
N VAL A 105 -1.10 8.57 1.31
CA VAL A 105 -0.40 7.29 1.46
C VAL A 105 -1.17 6.21 0.70
N LYS A 106 -0.54 5.64 -0.31
CA LYS A 106 -1.11 4.55 -1.11
C LYS A 106 -0.53 3.22 -0.64
N ILE A 107 -1.42 2.28 -0.29
CA ILE A 107 -1.04 0.92 0.07
C ILE A 107 -0.70 0.15 -1.21
N LYS A 108 0.38 -0.63 -1.15
CA LYS A 108 0.74 -1.62 -2.15
C LYS A 108 0.88 -2.97 -1.46
N GLU A 109 0.08 -3.94 -1.87
CA GLU A 109 0.17 -5.31 -1.37
C GLU A 109 1.35 -6.04 -2.02
N ILE A 110 2.16 -6.69 -1.21
CA ILE A 110 3.24 -7.56 -1.68
C ILE A 110 2.67 -8.98 -1.73
N PRO A 111 2.66 -9.63 -2.91
CA PRO A 111 2.21 -11.01 -3.03
C PRO A 111 2.97 -11.94 -2.10
N SER A 112 2.27 -12.89 -1.51
CA SER A 112 2.87 -13.96 -0.71
C SER A 112 2.99 -15.23 -1.54
N ASP A 113 4.12 -15.94 -1.42
CA ASP A 113 4.32 -17.23 -2.09
C ASP A 113 3.40 -18.33 -1.54
N ARG A 114 2.91 -18.14 -0.33
CA ARG A 114 2.11 -19.15 0.39
C ARG A 114 0.62 -18.87 0.36
N PHE A 115 0.24 -17.59 0.48
CA PHE A 115 -1.16 -17.19 0.63
C PHE A 115 -1.64 -16.39 -0.57
N ILE A 116 -2.82 -16.74 -1.06
CA ILE A 116 -3.52 -16.01 -2.11
C ILE A 116 -4.73 -15.31 -1.48
N ARG A 117 -4.81 -14.00 -1.63
CA ARG A 117 -5.97 -13.23 -1.19
C ARG A 117 -7.07 -13.27 -2.24
N LYS A 118 -8.28 -13.67 -1.86
CA LYS A 118 -9.49 -13.57 -2.68
C LYS A 118 -10.53 -12.71 -1.97
N GLY A 119 -10.45 -11.39 -2.17
CA GLY A 119 -11.29 -10.44 -1.43
C GLY A 119 -10.95 -10.44 0.07
N THR A 120 -11.88 -10.89 0.90
CA THR A 120 -11.66 -11.08 2.35
C THR A 120 -11.21 -12.50 2.69
N ASP A 121 -11.31 -13.44 1.76
CA ASP A 121 -10.87 -14.81 1.98
C ASP A 121 -9.38 -14.96 1.74
N LEU A 122 -8.78 -15.88 2.48
CA LEU A 122 -7.38 -16.25 2.37
C LEU A 122 -7.29 -17.69 1.91
N VAL A 123 -6.55 -17.96 0.84
CA VAL A 123 -6.41 -19.31 0.27
C VAL A 123 -4.95 -19.73 0.38
N GLU A 124 -4.73 -20.96 0.86
CA GLU A 124 -3.44 -21.64 0.88
C GLU A 124 -3.53 -22.94 0.08
N ALA A 125 -2.63 -23.14 -0.89
CA ALA A 125 -2.46 -24.41 -1.54
C ALA A 125 -1.52 -25.28 -0.68
N ARG A 126 -1.98 -26.45 -0.27
CA ARG A 126 -1.20 -27.37 0.57
C ARG A 126 -1.00 -28.70 -0.13
N GLU A 127 0.24 -29.06 -0.34
CA GLU A 127 0.58 -30.40 -0.83
C GLU A 127 0.66 -31.41 0.30
N ILE A 128 0.04 -32.56 0.11
CA ILE A 128 0.14 -33.73 0.97
C ILE A 128 0.63 -34.95 0.17
N SER A 129 1.17 -35.94 0.85
CA SER A 129 1.54 -37.19 0.18
C SER A 129 0.31 -37.99 -0.25
N PHE A 130 0.44 -38.81 -1.27
CA PHE A 130 -0.58 -39.76 -1.68
C PHE A 130 -1.01 -40.65 -0.49
N ILE A 131 -0.07 -41.12 0.32
CA ILE A 131 -0.34 -41.98 1.48
C ILE A 131 -1.18 -41.22 2.52
N ASP A 132 -0.83 -39.94 2.80
CA ASP A 132 -1.59 -39.12 3.74
C ASP A 132 -3.01 -38.83 3.25
N ALA A 133 -3.20 -38.75 1.93
CA ALA A 133 -4.54 -38.60 1.34
C ALA A 133 -5.41 -39.86 1.47
N VAL A 134 -4.80 -41.03 1.35
CA VAL A 134 -5.53 -42.33 1.47
C VAL A 134 -5.84 -42.63 2.93
N LEU A 135 -4.86 -42.48 3.83
CA LEU A 135 -5.00 -42.88 5.24
C LEU A 135 -5.60 -41.80 6.13
N GLY A 136 -5.59 -40.57 5.67
CA GLY A 136 -5.93 -39.40 6.47
C GLY A 136 -4.77 -38.94 7.36
N LYS A 137 -4.77 -37.67 7.72
CA LYS A 137 -3.70 -37.05 8.53
C LYS A 137 -4.17 -35.77 9.22
N ASN A 138 -3.65 -35.55 10.40
CA ASN A 138 -3.75 -34.23 11.03
C ASN A 138 -2.56 -33.36 10.60
N ILE A 139 -2.83 -32.17 10.12
CA ILE A 139 -1.81 -31.19 9.74
C ILE A 139 -1.93 -29.93 10.58
N ASP A 140 -0.79 -29.38 10.98
CA ASP A 140 -0.73 -28.06 11.60
C ASP A 140 -0.53 -26.99 10.52
N VAL A 141 -1.37 -25.99 10.56
CA VAL A 141 -1.37 -24.87 9.63
C VAL A 141 -1.09 -23.59 10.39
N GLN A 142 -0.05 -22.90 10.03
CA GLN A 142 0.31 -21.60 10.62
C GLN A 142 -0.31 -20.47 9.81
N MET A 143 -1.14 -19.68 10.47
CA MET A 143 -1.77 -18.49 9.91
C MET A 143 -0.76 -17.33 9.79
N PRO A 144 -1.05 -16.31 8.94
CA PRO A 144 -0.19 -15.13 8.82
C PRO A 144 -0.02 -14.33 10.11
N ASP A 145 -0.99 -14.38 11.02
CA ASP A 145 -0.98 -13.75 12.34
C ASP A 145 -0.19 -14.56 13.40
N GLY A 146 0.38 -15.71 12.99
CA GLY A 146 1.14 -16.61 13.85
C GLY A 146 0.29 -17.66 14.59
N GLU A 147 -1.04 -17.59 14.53
CA GLU A 147 -1.91 -18.60 15.11
C GLU A 147 -1.72 -19.97 14.40
N LYS A 148 -1.79 -21.06 15.17
CA LYS A 148 -1.72 -22.42 14.63
C LYS A 148 -3.10 -23.04 14.63
N LEU A 149 -3.55 -23.51 13.47
CA LEU A 149 -4.78 -24.24 13.30
C LEU A 149 -4.46 -25.73 13.03
N LYS A 150 -5.30 -26.60 13.56
CA LYS A 150 -5.25 -28.04 13.22
C LYS A 150 -6.28 -28.34 12.17
N ALA A 151 -5.83 -28.84 11.03
CA ALA A 151 -6.69 -29.33 9.96
C ALA A 151 -6.65 -30.85 9.93
N VAL A 152 -7.83 -31.47 9.80
CA VAL A 152 -7.97 -32.91 9.69
C VAL A 152 -8.21 -33.25 8.22
N ILE A 153 -7.34 -34.04 7.65
CA ILE A 153 -7.49 -34.63 6.32
C ILE A 153 -8.16 -35.98 6.51
N SER A 154 -9.36 -36.11 5.96
CA SER A 154 -10.11 -37.38 6.03
C SER A 154 -9.49 -38.45 5.12
N PRO A 155 -9.55 -39.74 5.49
CA PRO A 155 -9.16 -40.79 4.58
C PRO A 155 -9.93 -40.71 3.27
N GLY A 156 -9.24 -40.95 2.14
CA GLY A 156 -9.84 -40.87 0.81
C GLY A 156 -10.02 -39.42 0.28
N THR A 157 -9.30 -38.47 0.83
CA THR A 157 -9.33 -37.09 0.33
C THR A 157 -8.82 -37.02 -1.10
N ILE A 158 -9.59 -36.35 -1.99
CA ILE A 158 -9.24 -36.15 -3.41
C ILE A 158 -8.52 -34.82 -3.66
N PRO A 159 -7.72 -34.72 -4.73
CA PRO A 159 -7.11 -33.45 -5.13
C PRO A 159 -8.16 -32.36 -5.36
N GLY A 160 -7.85 -31.10 -4.97
CA GLY A 160 -8.77 -29.98 -5.06
C GLY A 160 -9.80 -29.91 -3.92
N THR A 161 -9.74 -30.83 -2.94
CA THR A 161 -10.58 -30.71 -1.73
C THR A 161 -10.25 -29.42 -0.98
N ILE A 162 -11.29 -28.65 -0.62
CA ILE A 162 -11.13 -27.39 0.11
C ILE A 162 -11.55 -27.58 1.56
N LEU A 163 -10.61 -27.38 2.47
CA LEU A 163 -10.88 -27.30 3.91
C LEU A 163 -11.18 -25.85 4.27
N LYS A 164 -12.35 -25.60 4.83
CA LYS A 164 -12.83 -24.27 5.15
C LYS A 164 -12.77 -23.98 6.65
N PHE A 165 -12.13 -22.90 7.05
CA PHE A 165 -12.11 -22.37 8.39
C PHE A 165 -12.83 -21.03 8.40
N SER A 166 -14.06 -21.03 8.90
CA SER A 166 -14.91 -19.83 8.89
C SER A 166 -14.36 -18.74 9.80
N GLN A 167 -14.45 -17.48 9.34
CA GLN A 167 -13.99 -16.28 10.03
C GLN A 167 -12.51 -16.28 10.42
N ARG A 168 -11.68 -17.00 9.68
CA ARG A 168 -10.22 -17.04 9.85
C ARG A 168 -9.46 -16.36 8.71
N GLY A 169 -10.16 -15.71 7.80
CA GLY A 169 -9.60 -14.91 6.72
C GLY A 169 -9.27 -13.49 7.15
N ILE A 170 -9.23 -12.60 6.17
CA ILE A 170 -8.85 -11.18 6.31
C ILE A 170 -10.02 -10.40 6.91
N PRO A 171 -9.77 -9.46 7.86
CA PRO A 171 -10.80 -8.58 8.38
C PRO A 171 -11.47 -7.74 7.29
N ASN A 172 -12.78 -7.55 7.39
CA ASN A 172 -13.54 -6.69 6.50
C ASN A 172 -13.63 -5.28 7.06
N LEU A 173 -13.02 -4.30 6.39
CA LEU A 173 -12.95 -2.90 6.85
C LEU A 173 -14.28 -2.16 6.85
N GLY A 174 -15.28 -2.58 6.10
CA GLY A 174 -16.52 -1.81 5.97
C GLY A 174 -17.71 -2.38 6.75
N TYR A 175 -17.76 -3.68 6.88
CA TYR A 175 -18.96 -4.38 7.34
C TYR A 175 -18.75 -5.18 8.63
N GLY A 176 -17.54 -5.15 9.17
CA GLY A 176 -17.17 -5.98 10.31
C GLY A 176 -17.03 -7.46 9.95
N GLY A 177 -16.53 -8.27 10.88
CA GLY A 177 -16.25 -9.69 10.68
C GLY A 177 -14.97 -9.93 9.87
N ARG A 178 -14.75 -11.18 9.52
CA ARG A 178 -13.59 -11.66 8.74
C ARG A 178 -14.10 -12.57 7.63
N GLY A 179 -13.34 -12.68 6.55
CA GLY A 179 -13.53 -13.72 5.54
C GLY A 179 -13.16 -15.10 6.06
N ASP A 180 -13.12 -16.05 5.19
CA ASP A 180 -12.79 -17.44 5.52
C ASP A 180 -11.34 -17.75 5.13
N PHE A 181 -10.75 -18.73 5.82
CA PHE A 181 -9.49 -19.30 5.41
C PHE A 181 -9.74 -20.65 4.75
N LEU A 182 -9.24 -20.80 3.54
CA LEU A 182 -9.47 -21.94 2.67
C LEU A 182 -8.13 -22.65 2.41
N ILE A 183 -8.07 -23.95 2.64
CA ILE A 183 -6.91 -24.77 2.30
C ILE A 183 -7.30 -25.68 1.15
N GLU A 184 -6.69 -25.47 0.00
CA GLU A 184 -6.84 -26.32 -1.17
C GLU A 184 -5.80 -27.46 -1.11
N ILE A 185 -6.28 -28.70 -1.01
CA ILE A 185 -5.43 -29.86 -0.89
C ILE A 185 -4.99 -30.34 -2.26
N ASN A 186 -3.68 -30.34 -2.49
CA ASN A 186 -3.03 -30.92 -3.65
C ASN A 186 -2.30 -32.20 -3.24
N ILE A 187 -2.37 -33.25 -4.07
CA ILE A 187 -1.75 -34.53 -3.78
C ILE A 187 -0.48 -34.69 -4.60
N ARG A 188 0.64 -34.85 -3.90
CA ARG A 188 1.91 -35.13 -4.54
C ARG A 188 2.07 -36.61 -4.78
N ILE A 189 2.14 -36.98 -6.04
CA ILE A 189 2.49 -38.35 -6.47
C ILE A 189 4.00 -38.38 -6.69
N PRO A 190 4.74 -39.28 -6.04
CA PRO A 190 6.19 -39.39 -6.25
C PRO A 190 6.50 -39.78 -7.68
N SER A 191 7.43 -39.06 -8.32
CA SER A 191 7.90 -39.37 -9.69
C SER A 191 8.94 -40.49 -9.73
N TYR A 192 9.54 -40.80 -8.59
CA TYR A 192 10.53 -41.87 -8.46
C TYR A 192 10.23 -42.70 -7.22
N LEU A 193 10.31 -44.00 -7.37
CA LEU A 193 10.17 -45.03 -6.33
C LEU A 193 11.40 -45.93 -6.35
N SER A 194 11.88 -46.31 -5.18
CA SER A 194 12.87 -47.38 -5.03
C SER A 194 12.27 -48.75 -5.43
N GLU A 195 13.12 -49.74 -5.66
CA GLU A 195 12.64 -51.08 -6.04
C GLU A 195 11.75 -51.73 -4.97
N ASP A 196 12.05 -51.48 -3.70
CA ASP A 196 11.20 -51.98 -2.60
C ASP A 196 9.84 -51.28 -2.56
N GLU A 197 9.81 -49.95 -2.74
CA GLU A 197 8.55 -49.17 -2.80
C GLU A 197 7.68 -49.58 -3.99
N LYS A 198 8.31 -49.84 -5.16
CA LYS A 198 7.60 -50.37 -6.32
C LYS A 198 6.95 -51.72 -6.02
N ARG A 199 7.69 -52.61 -5.38
CA ARG A 199 7.17 -53.94 -5.00
C ARG A 199 5.95 -53.82 -4.10
N PHE A 200 6.00 -52.94 -3.07
CA PHE A 200 4.83 -52.70 -2.22
C PHE A 200 3.64 -52.12 -2.99
N MET A 201 3.88 -51.21 -3.93
CA MET A 201 2.79 -50.66 -4.76
C MET A 201 2.21 -51.72 -5.71
N GLU A 202 3.02 -52.65 -6.22
CA GLU A 202 2.56 -53.78 -7.04
C GLU A 202 1.73 -54.78 -6.24
N GLU A 203 2.13 -55.08 -5.00
CA GLU A 203 1.33 -55.89 -4.09
C GLU A 203 -0.03 -55.24 -3.78
N LEU A 204 -0.06 -53.90 -3.50
CA LEU A 204 -1.31 -53.19 -3.27
C LEU A 204 -2.26 -53.24 -4.47
N ARG A 205 -1.75 -53.23 -5.71
CA ARG A 205 -2.55 -53.30 -6.94
C ARG A 205 -3.34 -54.61 -7.07
N GLU A 206 -2.92 -55.67 -6.39
CA GLU A 206 -3.62 -56.97 -6.40
C GLU A 206 -4.92 -56.93 -5.59
N TYR A 207 -5.07 -55.98 -4.66
CA TYR A 207 -6.30 -55.83 -3.87
C TYR A 207 -7.41 -55.17 -4.70
N ASP A 208 -8.63 -55.67 -4.59
CA ASP A 208 -9.78 -55.24 -5.39
C ASP A 208 -10.12 -53.75 -5.23
N ILE A 209 -9.78 -53.17 -4.09
CA ILE A 209 -10.03 -51.74 -3.79
C ILE A 209 -9.19 -50.78 -4.65
N PHE A 210 -8.13 -51.30 -5.31
CA PHE A 210 -7.23 -50.52 -6.17
C PHE A 210 -7.33 -50.90 -7.66
N LYS A 211 -8.25 -51.83 -8.02
CA LYS A 211 -8.60 -52.18 -9.39
C LYS A 211 -9.69 -51.26 -9.94
#